data_cddc55ed478e830911f533b6bb336303
#
_entry.id   cddc55ed478e830911f533b6bb336303
#
_cell.length_a   1.000
_cell.length_b   1.000
_cell.length_c   1.000
_cell.angle_alpha   90.00
_cell.angle_beta   90.00
_cell.angle_gamma   90.00
#
_symmetry.space_group_name_H-M   'P 1'
#
loop_
_entity.id
_entity.type
_entity.pdbx_description
1 polymer ?
#
loop_
_entity_poly.entity_id
_entity_poly.type
_entity_poly.pdbx_seq_one_letter_code
_entity_poly.pdbx_strand_id
1 'polypeptide(L)'
;MTRDMKISLTFPKQAYAVFFALVLSLVRGVAYSNEIGIALEAPMAILAFTFCADTYTQEIVSRRSEIWRLCSMKKRMHCIYRRIAVQELFLLTVAAVSYGLFFLFQNPITYIMENGSESEICRFFVYMAAMAVTLGFWGILSNLISCLFRNMWVGIGGCLVLWTITNSILGDRIFGAWNLFSYSFRNLEDSSDFSWIYGKVVCICIGILAMAALPAIIRKRG
;
A
#
# COMPACT_ATOMS: atom_id res chain seq x y z
N MET A 1 17.92 -12.27 7.83
CA MET A 1 16.52 -11.78 8.01
C MET A 1 16.41 -10.69 9.08
N THR A 2 16.90 -10.90 10.28
CA THR A 2 16.83 -9.92 11.40
C THR A 2 17.52 -8.57 11.14
N ARG A 3 18.62 -8.53 10.39
CA ARG A 3 19.37 -7.29 10.10
C ARG A 3 18.63 -6.37 9.12
N ASP A 4 18.01 -6.92 8.07
CA ASP A 4 17.25 -6.11 7.12
C ASP A 4 15.93 -5.62 7.74
N MET A 5 15.31 -6.41 8.61
CA MET A 5 14.15 -5.95 9.38
C MET A 5 14.50 -4.72 10.23
N LYS A 6 15.63 -4.74 10.95
CA LYS A 6 16.07 -3.59 11.76
C LYS A 6 16.37 -2.34 10.93
N ILE A 7 16.82 -2.51 9.70
CA ILE A 7 17.12 -1.39 8.79
C ILE A 7 15.84 -0.83 8.16
N SER A 8 14.93 -1.71 7.72
CA SER A 8 13.69 -1.32 7.02
C SER A 8 12.60 -0.86 7.97
N LEU A 9 12.53 -1.44 9.18
CA LEU A 9 11.54 -1.17 10.21
C LEU A 9 12.21 -0.48 11.40
N THR A 10 12.60 0.77 11.23
CA THR A 10 13.11 1.57 12.35
C THR A 10 11.98 1.87 13.34
N PHE A 11 12.30 1.97 14.62
CA PHE A 11 11.30 2.24 15.67
C PHE A 11 10.41 3.47 15.36
N PRO A 12 10.93 4.63 14.91
CA PRO A 12 10.09 5.75 14.53
C PRO A 12 9.08 5.43 13.43
N LYS A 13 9.48 4.62 12.42
CA LYS A 13 8.57 4.19 11.36
C LYS A 13 7.43 3.32 11.88
N GLN A 14 7.75 2.38 12.75
CA GLN A 14 6.73 1.54 13.37
C GLN A 14 5.78 2.37 14.23
N ALA A 15 6.32 3.29 15.04
CA ALA A 15 5.55 4.12 15.93
C ALA A 15 4.55 5.00 15.15
N TYR A 16 4.98 5.69 14.08
CA TYR A 16 4.05 6.52 13.33
C TYR A 16 3.02 5.69 12.55
N ALA A 17 3.37 4.50 12.06
CA ALA A 17 2.41 3.63 11.37
C ALA A 17 1.31 3.13 12.32
N VAL A 18 1.68 2.70 13.52
CA VAL A 18 0.72 2.30 14.55
C VAL A 18 -0.12 3.50 15.01
N PHE A 19 0.51 4.64 15.25
CA PHE A 19 -0.20 5.87 15.61
C PHE A 19 -1.20 6.30 14.53
N PHE A 20 -0.80 6.23 13.26
CA PHE A 20 -1.68 6.53 12.14
C PHE A 20 -2.90 5.60 12.10
N ALA A 21 -2.70 4.29 12.30
CA ALA A 21 -3.78 3.31 12.35
C ALA A 21 -4.76 3.58 13.50
N LEU A 22 -4.25 3.92 14.69
CA LEU A 22 -5.06 4.28 15.85
C LEU A 22 -5.90 5.54 15.59
N VAL A 23 -5.26 6.61 15.10
CA VAL A 23 -5.96 7.88 14.81
C VAL A 23 -7.03 7.66 13.73
N LEU A 24 -6.71 6.90 12.68
CA LEU A 24 -7.65 6.62 11.60
C LEU A 24 -8.89 5.89 12.11
N SER A 25 -8.73 4.86 12.94
CA SER A 25 -9.84 4.08 13.49
C SER A 25 -10.69 4.85 14.51
N LEU A 26 -10.14 5.92 15.10
CA LEU A 26 -10.88 6.81 16.03
C LEU A 26 -11.61 7.93 15.31
N VAL A 27 -10.99 8.52 14.27
CA VAL A 27 -11.48 9.73 13.61
C VAL A 27 -12.47 9.43 12.49
N ARG A 28 -12.22 8.36 11.72
CA ARG A 28 -13.06 8.01 10.58
C ARG A 28 -14.30 7.23 11.02
N GLY A 29 -15.46 7.89 10.99
CA GLY A 29 -16.74 7.23 11.30
C GLY A 29 -17.10 6.15 10.29
N VAL A 30 -17.52 5.00 10.79
CA VAL A 30 -17.98 3.83 10.01
C VAL A 30 -19.26 3.32 10.66
N ALA A 31 -20.36 3.33 9.91
CA ALA A 31 -21.65 2.86 10.42
C ALA A 31 -21.83 1.36 10.23
N TYR A 32 -21.39 0.82 9.08
CA TYR A 32 -21.53 -0.57 8.71
C TYR A 32 -20.19 -1.27 8.50
N SER A 33 -20.13 -2.57 8.77
CA SER A 33 -18.90 -3.37 8.63
C SER A 33 -18.34 -3.41 7.21
N ASN A 34 -19.19 -3.26 6.18
CA ASN A 34 -18.79 -3.21 4.78
C ASN A 34 -18.07 -1.89 4.39
N GLU A 35 -18.25 -0.82 5.15
CA GLU A 35 -17.63 0.49 4.90
C GLU A 35 -16.16 0.56 5.38
N ILE A 36 -15.72 -0.37 6.23
CA ILE A 36 -14.36 -0.38 6.77
C ILE A 36 -13.32 -0.43 5.64
N GLY A 37 -13.58 -1.20 4.58
CA GLY A 37 -12.69 -1.26 3.42
C GLY A 37 -12.48 0.11 2.75
N ILE A 38 -13.58 0.83 2.52
CA ILE A 38 -13.57 2.19 1.95
C ILE A 38 -12.83 3.16 2.88
N ALA A 39 -13.06 3.03 4.19
CA ALA A 39 -12.45 3.90 5.18
C ALA A 39 -10.93 3.73 5.29
N LEU A 40 -10.42 2.51 5.07
CA LEU A 40 -9.01 2.17 5.26
C LEU A 40 -8.16 2.26 3.98
N GLU A 41 -8.70 1.89 2.81
CA GLU A 41 -7.88 1.67 1.62
C GLU A 41 -7.11 2.93 1.18
N ALA A 42 -7.80 4.04 1.02
CA ALA A 42 -7.17 5.27 0.54
C ALA A 42 -6.16 5.87 1.54
N PRO A 43 -6.45 5.97 2.86
CA PRO A 43 -5.45 6.42 3.82
C PRO A 43 -4.26 5.48 3.97
N MET A 44 -4.48 4.16 3.91
CA MET A 44 -3.39 3.18 4.00
C MET A 44 -2.45 3.25 2.79
N ALA A 45 -2.94 3.65 1.61
CA ALA A 45 -2.08 3.94 0.46
C ALA A 45 -1.12 5.09 0.75
N ILE A 46 -1.58 6.17 1.44
CA ILE A 46 -0.70 7.28 1.89
C ILE A 46 0.39 6.75 2.82
N LEU A 47 0.01 5.92 3.76
CA LEU A 47 0.97 5.30 4.67
C LEU A 47 2.00 4.45 3.91
N ALA A 48 1.57 3.65 2.91
CA ALA A 48 2.44 2.79 2.13
C ALA A 48 3.48 3.58 1.34
N PHE A 49 3.06 4.59 0.57
CA PHE A 49 4.02 5.33 -0.24
C PHE A 49 4.96 6.21 0.60
N THR A 50 4.54 6.73 1.75
CA THR A 50 5.43 7.45 2.67
C THR A 50 6.42 6.51 3.36
N PHE A 51 5.97 5.30 3.72
CA PHE A 51 6.77 4.31 4.43
C PHE A 51 7.86 3.70 3.54
N CYS A 52 7.56 3.45 2.25
CA CYS A 52 8.46 2.74 1.33
C CYS A 52 9.37 3.68 0.51
N ALA A 53 9.10 4.99 0.49
CA ALA A 53 9.84 5.96 -0.34
C ALA A 53 11.36 5.99 -0.10
N ASP A 54 11.80 5.73 1.12
CA ASP A 54 13.20 5.82 1.51
C ASP A 54 14.00 4.52 1.37
N THR A 55 13.36 3.42 0.96
CA THR A 55 13.98 2.08 0.95
C THR A 55 15.30 2.02 0.17
N TYR A 56 15.35 2.69 -0.98
CA TYR A 56 16.56 2.79 -1.79
C TYR A 56 17.42 4.01 -1.42
N THR A 57 16.79 5.15 -1.15
CA THR A 57 17.51 6.40 -0.87
C THR A 57 18.33 6.33 0.40
N GLN A 58 17.93 5.53 1.38
CA GLN A 58 18.74 5.25 2.59
C GLN A 58 20.12 4.65 2.27
N GLU A 59 20.23 3.84 1.22
CA GLU A 59 21.51 3.26 0.83
C GLU A 59 22.43 4.26 0.13
N ILE A 60 21.84 5.24 -0.57
CA ILE A 60 22.61 6.30 -1.25
C ILE A 60 23.13 7.33 -0.24
N VAL A 61 22.27 7.74 0.69
CA VAL A 61 22.59 8.79 1.70
C VAL A 61 23.52 8.26 2.78
N SER A 62 23.43 6.98 3.12
CA SER A 62 24.36 6.36 4.03
C SER A 62 25.71 6.15 3.30
N ARG A 63 26.84 6.44 3.95
CA ARG A 63 28.22 6.17 3.43
C ARG A 63 28.45 4.70 3.03
N ARG A 64 27.44 3.86 3.12
CA ARG A 64 27.41 2.47 2.63
C ARG A 64 27.29 2.36 1.11
N SER A 65 27.05 3.46 0.40
CA SER A 65 26.94 3.46 -1.07
C SER A 65 28.19 2.89 -1.77
N GLU A 66 29.38 3.11 -1.21
CA GLU A 66 30.63 2.57 -1.75
C GLU A 66 30.69 1.03 -1.64
N ILE A 67 30.37 0.50 -0.46
CA ILE A 67 30.32 -0.96 -0.23
C ILE A 67 29.19 -1.59 -1.08
N TRP A 68 28.09 -0.86 -1.23
CA TRP A 68 26.96 -1.30 -2.05
C TRP A 68 27.32 -1.43 -3.53
N ARG A 69 28.19 -0.54 -4.05
CA ARG A 69 28.70 -0.61 -5.42
C ARG A 69 29.58 -1.84 -5.68
N LEU A 70 30.25 -2.38 -4.68
CA LEU A 70 31.05 -3.60 -4.78
C LEU A 70 30.20 -4.87 -4.85
N CYS A 71 28.92 -4.81 -4.45
CA CYS A 71 28.02 -5.93 -4.51
C CYS A 71 27.51 -6.16 -5.94
N SER A 72 27.37 -7.45 -6.36
CA SER A 72 26.78 -7.80 -7.64
C SER A 72 25.32 -7.28 -7.74
N MET A 73 24.89 -6.90 -8.95
CA MET A 73 23.56 -6.35 -9.20
C MET A 73 22.44 -7.27 -8.69
N LYS A 74 22.58 -8.58 -8.87
CA LYS A 74 21.62 -9.56 -8.35
C LYS A 74 21.45 -9.49 -6.84
N LYS A 75 22.54 -9.35 -6.08
CA LYS A 75 22.50 -9.22 -4.62
C LYS A 75 21.84 -7.91 -4.18
N ARG A 76 22.11 -6.80 -4.89
CA ARG A 76 21.48 -5.49 -4.61
C ARG A 76 19.98 -5.56 -4.79
N MET A 77 19.53 -6.09 -5.93
CA MET A 77 18.09 -6.23 -6.22
C MET A 77 17.39 -7.14 -5.23
N HIS A 78 17.99 -8.29 -4.92
CA HIS A 78 17.42 -9.20 -3.91
C HIS A 78 17.25 -8.52 -2.54
N CYS A 79 18.22 -7.71 -2.13
CA CYS A 79 18.13 -6.96 -0.87
C CYS A 79 16.98 -5.93 -0.88
N ILE A 80 16.83 -5.18 -1.99
CA ILE A 80 15.76 -4.18 -2.13
C ILE A 80 14.39 -4.86 -2.10
N TYR A 81 14.18 -5.90 -2.90
CA TYR A 81 12.91 -6.63 -2.94
C TYR A 81 12.54 -7.22 -1.59
N ARG A 82 13.52 -7.80 -0.88
CA ARG A 82 13.30 -8.33 0.46
C ARG A 82 12.90 -7.24 1.47
N ARG A 83 13.49 -6.05 1.38
CA ARG A 83 13.11 -4.93 2.25
C ARG A 83 11.72 -4.42 1.95
N ILE A 84 11.37 -4.26 0.67
CA ILE A 84 10.01 -3.90 0.27
C ILE A 84 9.04 -4.95 0.80
N ALA A 85 9.28 -6.23 0.59
CA ALA A 85 8.40 -7.29 1.07
C ALA A 85 8.22 -7.28 2.60
N VAL A 86 9.27 -6.99 3.37
CA VAL A 86 9.18 -6.86 4.84
C VAL A 86 8.34 -5.65 5.24
N GLN A 87 8.49 -4.52 4.55
CA GLN A 87 7.69 -3.31 4.79
C GLN A 87 6.22 -3.54 4.46
N GLU A 88 5.94 -4.16 3.32
CA GLU A 88 4.58 -4.52 2.88
C GLU A 88 3.90 -5.48 3.87
N LEU A 89 4.61 -6.51 4.31
CA LEU A 89 4.08 -7.45 5.30
C LEU A 89 3.75 -6.74 6.63
N PHE A 90 4.62 -5.83 7.07
CA PHE A 90 4.36 -5.02 8.26
C PHE A 90 3.13 -4.12 8.07
N LEU A 91 3.02 -3.41 6.96
CA LEU A 91 1.87 -2.56 6.66
C LEU A 91 0.57 -3.36 6.55
N LEU A 92 0.63 -4.56 5.98
CA LEU A 92 -0.52 -5.45 5.91
C LEU A 92 -0.97 -5.90 7.31
N THR A 93 -0.03 -6.18 8.23
CA THR A 93 -0.38 -6.47 9.63
C THR A 93 -0.98 -5.26 10.33
N VAL A 94 -0.47 -4.06 10.08
CA VAL A 94 -1.05 -2.81 10.59
C VAL A 94 -2.47 -2.60 10.04
N ALA A 95 -2.71 -2.88 8.76
CA ALA A 95 -4.04 -2.80 8.15
C ALA A 95 -5.03 -3.80 8.79
N ALA A 96 -4.58 -5.04 9.04
CA ALA A 96 -5.40 -6.05 9.71
C ALA A 96 -5.74 -5.65 11.15
N VAL A 97 -4.77 -5.12 11.89
CA VAL A 97 -5.01 -4.58 13.25
C VAL A 97 -5.96 -3.40 13.20
N SER A 98 -5.78 -2.48 12.24
CA SER A 98 -6.66 -1.32 12.06
C SER A 98 -8.10 -1.75 11.77
N TYR A 99 -8.30 -2.79 10.95
CA TYR A 99 -9.61 -3.37 10.71
C TYR A 99 -10.28 -3.83 12.02
N GLY A 100 -9.53 -4.54 12.88
CA GLY A 100 -10.02 -4.96 14.20
C GLY A 100 -10.31 -3.78 15.14
N LEU A 101 -9.52 -2.70 15.07
CA LEU A 101 -9.72 -1.51 15.88
C LEU A 101 -11.03 -0.77 15.54
N PHE A 102 -11.50 -0.81 14.28
CA PHE A 102 -12.80 -0.27 13.93
C PHE A 102 -13.94 -1.00 14.66
N PHE A 103 -13.88 -2.31 14.76
CA PHE A 103 -14.86 -3.06 15.56
C PHE A 103 -14.78 -2.71 17.04
N LEU A 104 -13.57 -2.54 17.57
CA LEU A 104 -13.37 -2.25 18.99
C LEU A 104 -13.88 -0.84 19.38
N PHE A 105 -13.62 0.17 18.54
CA PHE A 105 -13.94 1.56 18.89
C PHE A 105 -15.32 2.01 18.43
N GLN A 106 -15.82 1.50 17.31
CA GLN A 106 -17.03 2.02 16.67
C GLN A 106 -18.19 1.04 16.67
N ASN A 107 -17.94 -0.26 16.96
CA ASN A 107 -18.97 -1.30 16.99
C ASN A 107 -19.89 -1.23 15.73
N PRO A 108 -19.35 -1.28 14.50
CA PRO A 108 -20.13 -1.14 13.30
C PRO A 108 -21.22 -2.21 13.21
N ILE A 109 -22.38 -1.84 12.70
CA ILE A 109 -23.50 -2.76 12.52
C ILE A 109 -23.10 -3.77 11.43
N THR A 110 -23.26 -5.06 11.70
CA THR A 110 -23.06 -6.11 10.71
C THR A 110 -24.09 -5.98 9.60
N TYR A 111 -23.64 -5.74 8.38
CA TYR A 111 -24.52 -5.64 7.23
C TYR A 111 -24.86 -7.05 6.73
N ILE A 112 -26.13 -7.45 6.94
CA ILE A 112 -26.66 -8.75 6.47
C ILE A 112 -27.39 -8.46 5.16
N MET A 113 -26.88 -8.98 4.04
CA MET A 113 -27.60 -8.93 2.76
C MET A 113 -28.79 -9.89 2.78
N GLU A 114 -29.93 -9.47 2.21
CA GLU A 114 -31.13 -10.30 2.11
C GLU A 114 -30.92 -11.59 1.28
N ASN A 115 -29.96 -11.62 0.37
CA ASN A 115 -29.76 -12.71 -0.60
C ASN A 115 -28.51 -13.58 -0.40
N GLY A 116 -27.78 -13.42 0.67
CA GLY A 116 -26.60 -14.27 0.92
C GLY A 116 -25.75 -13.77 2.07
N SER A 117 -25.69 -14.55 3.11
CA SER A 117 -24.81 -14.32 4.25
C SER A 117 -23.36 -14.60 3.83
N GLU A 118 -22.69 -13.65 3.16
CA GLU A 118 -21.23 -13.70 3.16
C GLU A 118 -20.76 -13.59 4.61
N SER A 119 -20.00 -14.59 5.07
CA SER A 119 -19.47 -14.54 6.42
C SER A 119 -18.52 -13.33 6.54
N GLU A 120 -18.54 -12.62 7.68
CA GLU A 120 -17.62 -11.51 7.97
C GLU A 120 -16.14 -11.91 7.75
N ILE A 121 -15.83 -13.19 7.99
CA ILE A 121 -14.51 -13.77 7.77
C ILE A 121 -14.14 -13.75 6.28
N CYS A 122 -15.05 -14.16 5.40
CA CYS A 122 -14.81 -14.14 3.95
C CYS A 122 -14.56 -12.70 3.46
N ARG A 123 -15.39 -11.76 3.90
CA ARG A 123 -15.26 -10.33 3.58
C ARG A 123 -13.91 -9.77 4.07
N PHE A 124 -13.48 -10.13 5.26
CA PHE A 124 -12.16 -9.76 5.79
C PHE A 124 -11.02 -10.26 4.88
N PHE A 125 -11.04 -11.53 4.45
CA PHE A 125 -9.99 -12.06 3.58
C PHE A 125 -9.97 -11.42 2.20
N VAL A 126 -11.13 -11.17 1.60
CA VAL A 126 -11.23 -10.46 0.30
C VAL A 126 -10.69 -9.05 0.44
N TYR A 127 -11.06 -8.34 1.50
CA TYR A 127 -10.51 -7.02 1.82
C TYR A 127 -9.01 -7.05 2.00
N MET A 128 -8.47 -7.98 2.78
CA MET A 128 -7.03 -8.09 3.02
C MET A 128 -6.25 -8.41 1.74
N ALA A 129 -6.81 -9.22 0.83
CA ALA A 129 -6.22 -9.48 -0.48
C ALA A 129 -6.19 -8.22 -1.36
N ALA A 130 -7.28 -7.47 -1.42
CA ALA A 130 -7.34 -6.19 -2.14
C ALA A 130 -6.37 -5.16 -1.54
N MET A 131 -6.29 -5.08 -0.21
CA MET A 131 -5.38 -4.20 0.51
C MET A 131 -3.91 -4.54 0.23
N ALA A 132 -3.54 -5.83 0.19
CA ALA A 132 -2.18 -6.25 -0.14
C ALA A 132 -1.75 -5.76 -1.54
N VAL A 133 -2.66 -5.82 -2.52
CA VAL A 133 -2.40 -5.29 -3.87
C VAL A 133 -2.21 -3.77 -3.84
N THR A 134 -3.06 -3.06 -3.12
CA THR A 134 -2.98 -1.58 -3.00
C THR A 134 -1.69 -1.14 -2.32
N LEU A 135 -1.35 -1.72 -1.17
CA LEU A 135 -0.12 -1.41 -0.45
C LEU A 135 1.11 -1.71 -1.31
N GLY A 136 1.17 -2.91 -1.91
CA GLY A 136 2.26 -3.32 -2.79
C GLY A 136 2.46 -2.37 -3.96
N PHE A 137 1.39 -1.99 -4.65
CA PHE A 137 1.44 -1.04 -5.77
C PHE A 137 2.02 0.32 -5.32
N TRP A 138 1.46 0.93 -4.28
CA TRP A 138 1.88 2.25 -3.82
C TRP A 138 3.29 2.25 -3.24
N GLY A 139 3.67 1.20 -2.51
CA GLY A 139 5.04 1.04 -1.97
C GLY A 139 6.09 0.90 -3.08
N ILE A 140 5.83 0.05 -4.08
CA ILE A 140 6.73 -0.15 -5.22
C ILE A 140 6.84 1.12 -6.06
N LEU A 141 5.72 1.78 -6.36
CA LEU A 141 5.68 3.00 -7.17
C LEU A 141 6.46 4.13 -6.51
N SER A 142 6.25 4.36 -5.21
CA SER A 142 6.96 5.37 -4.44
C SER A 142 8.47 5.14 -4.46
N ASN A 143 8.89 3.90 -4.25
CA ASN A 143 10.31 3.53 -4.30
C ASN A 143 10.90 3.71 -5.70
N LEU A 144 10.16 3.37 -6.77
CA LEU A 144 10.58 3.56 -8.15
C LEU A 144 10.82 5.05 -8.46
N ILE A 145 9.85 5.91 -8.12
CA ILE A 145 9.96 7.36 -8.35
C ILE A 145 11.12 7.94 -7.52
N SER A 146 11.25 7.53 -6.26
CA SER A 146 12.38 7.94 -5.39
C SER A 146 13.73 7.52 -5.97
N CYS A 147 13.84 6.31 -6.53
CA CYS A 147 15.02 5.84 -7.26
C CYS A 147 15.32 6.70 -8.48
N LEU A 148 14.29 7.03 -9.27
CA LEU A 148 14.42 7.76 -10.52
C LEU A 148 14.98 9.17 -10.28
N PHE A 149 14.53 9.84 -9.23
CA PHE A 149 14.93 11.21 -8.91
C PHE A 149 16.01 11.29 -7.81
N ARG A 150 16.42 10.16 -7.22
CA ARG A 150 17.33 10.10 -6.05
C ARG A 150 16.87 10.94 -4.86
N ASN A 151 15.59 11.15 -4.75
CA ASN A 151 14.99 11.97 -3.70
C ASN A 151 13.68 11.34 -3.24
N MET A 152 13.61 11.00 -1.95
CA MET A 152 12.41 10.39 -1.36
C MET A 152 11.21 11.36 -1.39
N TRP A 153 11.44 12.67 -1.24
CA TRP A 153 10.37 13.66 -1.25
C TRP A 153 9.67 13.75 -2.61
N VAL A 154 10.43 13.58 -3.70
CA VAL A 154 9.86 13.51 -5.06
C VAL A 154 9.04 12.24 -5.22
N GLY A 155 9.49 11.13 -4.62
CA GLY A 155 8.72 9.89 -4.60
C GLY A 155 7.38 10.05 -3.88
N ILE A 156 7.41 10.62 -2.69
CA ILE A 156 6.21 10.88 -1.88
C ILE A 156 5.29 11.87 -2.61
N GLY A 157 5.82 13.00 -3.10
CA GLY A 157 5.04 14.03 -3.78
C GLY A 157 4.40 13.53 -5.07
N GLY A 158 5.13 12.76 -5.89
CA GLY A 158 4.59 12.15 -7.10
C GLY A 158 3.46 11.16 -6.82
N CYS A 159 3.64 10.30 -5.82
CA CYS A 159 2.57 9.41 -5.36
C CYS A 159 1.38 10.16 -4.79
N LEU A 160 1.60 11.24 -4.04
CA LEU A 160 0.52 12.06 -3.48
C LEU A 160 -0.31 12.72 -4.59
N VAL A 161 0.32 13.25 -5.64
CA VAL A 161 -0.39 13.81 -6.80
C VAL A 161 -1.24 12.73 -7.48
N LEU A 162 -0.65 11.56 -7.76
CA LEU A 162 -1.38 10.44 -8.35
C LEU A 162 -2.54 9.98 -7.45
N TRP A 163 -2.30 9.88 -6.15
CA TRP A 163 -3.31 9.53 -5.16
C TRP A 163 -4.48 10.53 -5.16
N THR A 164 -4.18 11.83 -5.19
CA THR A 164 -5.20 12.87 -5.23
C THR A 164 -6.04 12.78 -6.49
N ILE A 165 -5.42 12.54 -7.66
CA ILE A 165 -6.14 12.39 -8.93
C ILE A 165 -7.04 11.17 -8.90
N THR A 166 -6.51 10.01 -8.51
CA THR A 166 -7.24 8.73 -8.54
C THR A 166 -8.31 8.61 -7.47
N ASN A 167 -8.16 9.32 -6.34
CA ASN A 167 -9.16 9.35 -5.24
C ASN A 167 -10.13 10.55 -5.35
N SER A 168 -10.10 11.26 -6.46
CA SER A 168 -11.03 12.37 -6.73
C SER A 168 -12.20 11.92 -7.61
N ILE A 169 -13.26 12.72 -7.63
CA ILE A 169 -14.41 12.53 -8.54
C ILE A 169 -13.94 12.50 -10.01
N LEU A 170 -12.88 13.25 -10.34
CA LEU A 170 -12.30 13.25 -11.67
C LEU A 170 -11.70 11.88 -12.02
N GLY A 171 -10.98 11.26 -11.09
CA GLY A 171 -10.42 9.91 -11.26
C GLY A 171 -11.49 8.87 -11.45
N ASP A 172 -12.59 8.96 -10.71
CA ASP A 172 -13.72 8.06 -10.84
C ASP A 172 -14.41 8.21 -12.22
N ARG A 173 -14.61 9.43 -12.69
CA ARG A 173 -15.19 9.68 -14.02
C ARG A 173 -14.32 9.21 -15.19
N ILE A 174 -12.98 9.34 -15.06
CA ILE A 174 -12.04 8.98 -16.14
C ILE A 174 -11.78 7.48 -16.15
N PHE A 175 -11.53 6.89 -15.00
CA PHE A 175 -11.07 5.50 -14.87
C PHE A 175 -12.20 4.51 -14.57
N GLY A 176 -13.30 4.97 -13.94
CA GLY A 176 -14.42 4.09 -13.56
C GLY A 176 -13.94 2.83 -12.83
N ALA A 177 -14.36 1.66 -13.32
CA ALA A 177 -13.98 0.36 -12.76
C ALA A 177 -12.47 0.05 -12.85
N TRP A 178 -11.71 0.76 -13.67
CA TRP A 178 -10.24 0.64 -13.80
C TRP A 178 -9.46 1.52 -12.83
N ASN A 179 -10.15 2.22 -11.93
CA ASN A 179 -9.50 3.07 -10.95
C ASN A 179 -8.63 2.22 -10.00
N LEU A 180 -7.49 2.78 -9.58
CA LEU A 180 -6.56 2.13 -8.64
C LEU A 180 -7.21 1.81 -7.28
N PHE A 181 -8.20 2.61 -6.87
CA PHE A 181 -9.03 2.40 -5.67
C PHE A 181 -10.36 1.72 -5.97
N SER A 182 -10.43 0.89 -7.00
CA SER A 182 -11.68 0.25 -7.42
C SER A 182 -12.38 -0.56 -6.33
N TYR A 183 -11.65 -1.11 -5.34
CA TYR A 183 -12.28 -1.78 -4.21
C TYR A 183 -13.11 -0.83 -3.34
N SER A 184 -12.66 0.43 -3.17
CA SER A 184 -13.41 1.46 -2.45
C SER A 184 -14.70 1.86 -3.16
N PHE A 185 -14.82 1.58 -4.46
CA PHE A 185 -16.02 1.83 -5.28
C PHE A 185 -16.83 0.55 -5.57
N ARG A 186 -16.47 -0.56 -4.89
CA ARG A 186 -17.24 -1.80 -5.00
C ARG A 186 -18.69 -1.55 -4.66
N ASN A 187 -19.60 -2.07 -5.49
CA ASN A 187 -21.03 -2.06 -5.16
C ASN A 187 -21.27 -2.96 -3.95
N LEU A 188 -21.68 -2.36 -2.85
CA LEU A 188 -21.87 -3.05 -1.57
C LEU A 188 -23.24 -3.72 -1.50
N GLU A 189 -24.17 -3.36 -2.39
CA GLU A 189 -25.50 -3.96 -2.48
C GLU A 189 -25.53 -5.25 -3.33
N ASP A 190 -24.56 -5.38 -4.25
CA ASP A 190 -24.44 -6.54 -5.13
C ASP A 190 -23.13 -7.29 -4.88
N SER A 191 -23.20 -8.43 -4.22
CA SER A 191 -22.05 -9.29 -3.95
C SER A 191 -21.49 -9.97 -5.21
N SER A 192 -22.27 -10.02 -6.30
CA SER A 192 -21.86 -10.59 -7.59
C SER A 192 -21.06 -9.60 -8.46
N ASP A 193 -20.96 -8.34 -8.06
CA ASP A 193 -20.18 -7.34 -8.78
C ASP A 193 -18.67 -7.52 -8.55
N PHE A 194 -18.00 -8.06 -9.56
CA PHE A 194 -16.54 -8.22 -9.60
C PHE A 194 -15.83 -7.09 -10.36
N SER A 195 -16.50 -6.02 -10.73
CA SER A 195 -15.91 -4.90 -11.49
C SER A 195 -14.70 -4.27 -10.80
N TRP A 196 -14.68 -4.26 -9.47
CA TRP A 196 -13.59 -3.76 -8.66
C TRP A 196 -12.24 -4.50 -8.88
N ILE A 197 -12.26 -5.75 -9.41
CA ILE A 197 -11.06 -6.52 -9.70
C ILE A 197 -10.26 -5.87 -10.83
N TYR A 198 -10.88 -5.19 -11.78
CA TYR A 198 -10.18 -4.58 -12.91
C TYR A 198 -9.13 -3.56 -12.47
N GLY A 199 -9.46 -2.68 -11.54
CA GLY A 199 -8.49 -1.74 -10.98
C GLY A 199 -7.36 -2.43 -10.22
N LYS A 200 -7.64 -3.53 -9.50
CA LYS A 200 -6.58 -4.32 -8.82
C LYS A 200 -5.67 -5.02 -9.82
N VAL A 201 -6.19 -5.50 -10.95
CA VAL A 201 -5.37 -6.05 -12.04
C VAL A 201 -4.44 -4.97 -12.62
N VAL A 202 -4.95 -3.76 -12.83
CA VAL A 202 -4.11 -2.63 -13.27
C VAL A 202 -2.99 -2.35 -12.27
N CYS A 203 -3.28 -2.31 -10.98
CA CYS A 203 -2.26 -2.14 -9.93
C CYS A 203 -1.18 -3.23 -10.00
N ILE A 204 -1.57 -4.49 -10.17
CA ILE A 204 -0.63 -5.61 -10.29
C ILE A 204 0.24 -5.47 -11.55
N CYS A 205 -0.37 -5.19 -12.71
CA CYS A 205 0.36 -5.04 -13.96
C CYS A 205 1.40 -3.91 -13.90
N ILE A 206 0.98 -2.73 -13.42
CA ILE A 206 1.88 -1.58 -13.27
C ILE A 206 2.96 -1.88 -12.21
N GLY A 207 2.60 -2.53 -11.11
CA GLY A 207 3.55 -2.94 -10.07
C GLY A 207 4.63 -3.89 -10.59
N ILE A 208 4.26 -4.89 -11.40
CA ILE A 208 5.22 -5.81 -12.05
C ILE A 208 6.13 -5.04 -13.01
N LEU A 209 5.59 -4.16 -13.85
CA LEU A 209 6.38 -3.32 -14.76
C LEU A 209 7.34 -2.41 -13.99
N ALA A 210 6.90 -1.81 -12.89
CA ALA A 210 7.73 -0.99 -12.03
C ALA A 210 8.88 -1.80 -11.41
N MET A 211 8.62 -2.99 -10.91
CA MET A 211 9.65 -3.90 -10.38
C MET A 211 10.64 -4.32 -11.47
N ALA A 212 10.16 -4.61 -12.68
CA ALA A 212 11.03 -4.97 -13.81
C ALA A 212 11.90 -3.79 -14.29
N ALA A 213 11.43 -2.54 -14.16
CA ALA A 213 12.17 -1.33 -14.53
C ALA A 213 13.25 -0.94 -13.50
N LEU A 214 13.08 -1.31 -12.25
CA LEU A 214 13.96 -0.94 -11.13
C LEU A 214 15.45 -1.31 -11.37
N PRO A 215 15.82 -2.52 -11.86
CA PRO A 215 17.21 -2.88 -12.15
C PRO A 215 17.85 -1.99 -13.23
N ALA A 216 17.09 -1.63 -14.27
CA ALA A 216 17.58 -0.77 -15.34
C ALA A 216 17.89 0.64 -14.85
N ILE A 217 17.03 1.19 -13.99
CA ILE A 217 17.22 2.52 -13.37
C ILE A 217 18.44 2.52 -12.45
N ILE A 218 18.57 1.51 -11.59
CA ILE A 218 19.70 1.41 -10.65
C ILE A 218 21.02 1.22 -11.41
N ARG A 219 21.04 0.47 -12.52
CA ARG A 219 22.24 0.29 -13.34
C ARG A 219 22.71 1.57 -14.01
N LYS A 220 21.77 2.43 -14.46
CA LYS A 220 22.13 3.71 -15.10
C LYS A 220 22.57 4.77 -14.10
N ARG A 221 22.16 4.67 -12.85
CA ARG A 221 22.32 5.73 -11.87
C ARG A 221 23.20 5.33 -10.64
N GLY A 222 23.55 4.08 -10.50
CA GLY A 222 24.49 3.54 -9.48
C GLY A 222 25.88 3.52 -10.01
#